data_ddae16999005ab455eb9862287c48410
#
_entry.id   ddae16999005ab455eb9862287c48410
#
_cell.length_a   1.000
_cell.length_b   1.000
_cell.length_c   1.000
_cell.angle_alpha   90.00
_cell.angle_beta   90.00
_cell.angle_gamma   90.00
#
_symmetry.space_group_name_H-M   'P 1'
#
loop_
_entity.id
_entity.type
_entity.pdbx_description
1 polymer ?
#
loop_
_entity_poly.entity_id
_entity_poly.type
_entity_poly.pdbx_seq_one_letter_code
_entity_poly.pdbx_strand_id
1 'polypeptide(L)'
;MKTEEKLNMTMLCDFYELTMGNGYFQTGYKDRIVYFDVFFRKVPDGGGYAITAGLEQLIDYIENLHFTDADIAYLRGRGIFCEEFLTYLRDFRFTGDIYAIPEGTPVFPKEPLVVVRAPAIEAQLIETFTLLTINHQSLIATKANRINRAARGRTVLEFGSRRAQGADAAIVGARAAFIGGVAGTACTLSDEMYGVPAGGTMAHAWVQMFPSELEAFKAYCRLYPTNATLLVDTYNTLHSGIPNAIRAFDEILKPMGITKCGIRLDSGDLAYLTQKARKMLDDAGWTECKISVSNSLDEYLIQDMLLQGAQIDMFGVGERLITAKSEPVFGGVYKLVAIEEADGTVVPKIKVSENVEKITVPHFKKVYRFYGRDSGKAIADYMTLHDETVDDTKDITIFDPLATWKKKRVHNFEARELLVPVFLQGKCVYKSPSLQEIREYCRQQVDTLWDEVKRFDYPHKYYVDLSDKLWDIQQHLLRSSQE
;
A
#
# COMPACT_ATOMS: atom_id res chain seq x y z
N MET A 1 -29.71 9.22 10.07
CA MET A 1 -28.36 9.06 10.65
C MET A 1 -27.81 10.45 10.84
N LYS A 2 -27.32 10.79 12.04
CA LYS A 2 -26.56 12.01 12.21
C LYS A 2 -25.38 11.91 11.27
N THR A 3 -25.10 12.96 10.51
CA THR A 3 -23.80 13.17 9.88
C THR A 3 -22.77 12.97 11.00
N GLU A 4 -22.10 11.82 11.01
CA GLU A 4 -20.96 11.63 11.92
C GLU A 4 -19.95 12.71 11.52
N GLU A 5 -19.70 13.64 12.43
CA GLU A 5 -18.55 14.52 12.31
C GLU A 5 -17.34 13.60 12.12
N LYS A 6 -16.59 13.77 11.03
CA LYS A 6 -15.38 13.02 10.77
C LYS A 6 -14.49 13.12 12.01
N LEU A 7 -14.10 12.00 12.60
CA LEU A 7 -13.28 11.98 13.79
C LEU A 7 -12.03 12.82 13.57
N ASN A 8 -11.83 13.84 14.41
CA ASN A 8 -10.60 14.63 14.37
C ASN A 8 -9.42 13.78 14.85
N MET A 9 -8.49 13.47 13.94
CA MET A 9 -7.33 12.62 14.20
C MET A 9 -6.11 13.38 14.75
N THR A 10 -6.23 14.66 15.06
CA THR A 10 -5.13 15.50 15.54
C THR A 10 -4.45 14.94 16.80
N MET A 11 -5.24 14.34 17.69
CA MET A 11 -4.74 13.72 18.92
C MET A 11 -4.22 12.28 18.72
N LEU A 12 -4.27 11.74 17.50
CA LEU A 12 -3.64 10.47 17.16
C LEU A 12 -2.12 10.69 16.89
N CYS A 13 -1.43 11.03 17.96
CA CYS A 13 0.02 11.22 17.98
C CYS A 13 0.62 10.49 19.19
N ASP A 14 1.86 10.05 19.09
CA ASP A 14 2.58 9.52 20.23
C ASP A 14 2.84 10.63 21.25
N PHE A 15 2.67 10.33 22.54
CA PHE A 15 2.73 11.34 23.57
C PHE A 15 4.06 12.09 23.65
N TYR A 16 5.16 11.44 23.21
CA TYR A 16 6.47 12.11 23.16
C TYR A 16 6.52 13.24 22.14
N GLU A 17 5.70 13.23 21.09
CA GLU A 17 5.61 14.30 20.11
C GLU A 17 5.15 15.61 20.78
N LEU A 18 4.16 15.51 21.66
CA LEU A 18 3.68 16.64 22.46
C LEU A 18 4.71 17.10 23.51
N THR A 19 5.36 16.16 24.21
CA THR A 19 6.38 16.53 25.21
C THR A 19 7.62 17.15 24.59
N MET A 20 8.07 16.64 23.44
CA MET A 20 9.15 17.26 22.65
C MET A 20 8.70 18.61 22.09
N GLY A 21 7.47 18.71 21.56
CA GLY A 21 6.90 19.97 21.09
C GLY A 21 6.93 21.07 22.17
N ASN A 22 6.47 20.75 23.40
CA ASN A 22 6.56 21.65 24.52
C ASN A 22 8.03 22.00 24.90
N GLY A 23 8.92 21.03 24.78
CA GLY A 23 10.38 21.27 24.97
C GLY A 23 10.94 22.23 23.92
N TYR A 24 10.67 22.02 22.65
CA TYR A 24 11.10 22.92 21.56
C TYR A 24 10.53 24.33 21.74
N PHE A 25 9.27 24.44 22.19
CA PHE A 25 8.63 25.71 22.47
C PHE A 25 9.39 26.48 23.55
N GLN A 26 9.65 25.85 24.70
CA GLN A 26 10.29 26.48 25.85
C GLN A 26 11.80 26.78 25.63
N THR A 27 12.46 26.01 24.80
CA THR A 27 13.90 26.18 24.51
C THR A 27 14.19 27.08 23.31
N GLY A 28 13.16 27.64 22.65
CA GLY A 28 13.30 28.55 21.52
C GLY A 28 13.58 27.90 20.17
N TYR A 29 13.37 26.57 20.06
CA TYR A 29 13.56 25.82 18.80
C TYR A 29 12.27 25.63 18.00
N LYS A 30 11.15 26.18 18.44
CA LYS A 30 9.83 25.95 17.82
C LYS A 30 9.76 26.29 16.33
N ASP A 31 10.46 27.36 15.91
CA ASP A 31 10.44 27.90 14.54
C ASP A 31 11.62 27.39 13.70
N ARG A 32 12.49 26.54 14.28
CA ARG A 32 13.62 25.98 13.56
C ARG A 32 13.13 25.04 12.46
N ILE A 33 13.51 25.31 11.23
CA ILE A 33 13.17 24.44 10.10
C ILE A 33 13.98 23.15 10.18
N VAL A 34 13.27 22.04 10.07
CA VAL A 34 13.83 20.69 10.12
C VAL A 34 13.35 19.86 8.92
N TYR A 35 14.13 18.84 8.58
CA TYR A 35 13.84 17.93 7.50
C TYR A 35 13.72 16.51 8.04
N PHE A 36 12.59 15.85 7.75
CA PHE A 36 12.35 14.45 8.09
C PHE A 36 12.07 13.65 6.84
N ASP A 37 12.58 12.43 6.80
CA ASP A 37 12.25 11.45 5.79
C ASP A 37 11.40 10.33 6.37
N VAL A 38 10.37 9.92 5.63
CA VAL A 38 9.72 8.63 5.77
C VAL A 38 10.38 7.65 4.81
N PHE A 39 10.92 6.56 5.31
CA PHE A 39 11.49 5.49 4.50
C PHE A 39 11.36 4.13 5.19
N PHE A 40 11.50 3.05 4.44
CA PHE A 40 11.51 1.69 4.99
C PHE A 40 12.87 1.01 4.77
N ARG A 41 13.11 -0.08 5.51
CA ARG A 41 14.43 -0.72 5.55
C ARG A 41 14.51 -2.00 4.76
N LYS A 42 13.39 -2.71 4.63
CA LYS A 42 13.30 -4.04 4.03
C LYS A 42 11.95 -4.18 3.32
N VAL A 43 11.95 -4.80 2.16
CA VAL A 43 10.69 -5.14 1.48
C VAL A 43 10.02 -6.32 2.20
N PRO A 44 8.72 -6.24 2.53
CA PRO A 44 8.01 -7.36 3.13
C PRO A 44 8.07 -8.65 2.29
N ASP A 45 7.99 -9.78 2.96
CA ASP A 45 8.04 -11.12 2.34
C ASP A 45 9.29 -11.39 1.49
N GLY A 46 10.39 -10.69 1.77
CA GLY A 46 11.62 -10.81 0.97
C GLY A 46 11.44 -10.39 -0.49
N GLY A 47 10.44 -9.58 -0.79
CA GLY A 47 10.16 -9.11 -2.14
C GLY A 47 11.23 -8.19 -2.70
N GLY A 48 11.20 -7.96 -4.02
CA GLY A 48 12.17 -7.08 -4.69
C GLY A 48 11.80 -5.60 -4.65
N TYR A 49 10.55 -5.26 -4.35
CA TYR A 49 10.01 -3.88 -4.28
C TYR A 49 8.76 -3.84 -3.41
N ALA A 50 8.40 -2.64 -2.96
CA ALA A 50 7.12 -2.35 -2.33
C ALA A 50 6.31 -1.36 -3.20
N ILE A 51 5.01 -1.21 -2.91
CA ILE A 51 4.12 -0.24 -3.57
C ILE A 51 3.75 0.84 -2.55
N THR A 52 3.94 2.11 -2.90
CA THR A 52 3.50 3.21 -2.02
C THR A 52 1.98 3.36 -2.06
N ALA A 53 1.38 3.61 -0.89
CA ALA A 53 -0.03 3.98 -0.77
C ALA A 53 -0.27 4.76 0.54
N GLY A 54 -1.38 5.51 0.63
CA GLY A 54 -1.77 6.27 1.82
C GLY A 54 -1.57 7.78 1.71
N LEU A 55 -1.09 8.29 0.57
CA LEU A 55 -0.84 9.73 0.40
C LEU A 55 -2.14 10.55 0.47
N GLU A 56 -3.23 10.07 -0.12
CA GLU A 56 -4.53 10.76 -0.07
C GLU A 56 -5.02 10.97 1.37
N GLN A 57 -4.90 9.93 2.23
CA GLN A 57 -5.29 10.03 3.64
C GLN A 57 -4.34 10.94 4.43
N LEU A 58 -3.06 10.98 4.07
CA LEU A 58 -2.11 11.92 4.66
C LEU A 58 -2.47 13.37 4.30
N ILE A 59 -2.82 13.64 3.05
CA ILE A 59 -3.26 14.97 2.59
C ILE A 59 -4.50 15.40 3.38
N ASP A 60 -5.51 14.54 3.45
CA ASP A 60 -6.74 14.81 4.17
C ASP A 60 -6.50 15.08 5.67
N TYR A 61 -5.58 14.34 6.29
CA TYR A 61 -5.18 14.58 7.68
C TYR A 61 -4.54 15.96 7.87
N ILE A 62 -3.57 16.33 7.04
CA ILE A 62 -2.85 17.60 7.15
C ILE A 62 -3.79 18.79 6.92
N GLU A 63 -4.70 18.72 5.95
CA GLU A 63 -5.68 19.77 5.68
C GLU A 63 -6.67 19.98 6.83
N ASN A 64 -6.96 18.91 7.59
CA ASN A 64 -7.91 18.95 8.71
C ASN A 64 -7.23 19.03 10.10
N LEU A 65 -5.91 19.15 10.15
CA LEU A 65 -5.13 19.14 11.38
C LEU A 65 -5.39 20.40 12.22
N HIS A 66 -6.04 20.23 13.36
CA HIS A 66 -6.34 21.31 14.30
C HIS A 66 -6.68 20.77 15.70
N PHE A 67 -6.24 21.45 16.74
CA PHE A 67 -6.60 21.11 18.12
C PHE A 67 -7.91 21.81 18.50
N THR A 68 -8.85 21.04 19.05
CA THR A 68 -10.11 21.56 19.60
C THR A 68 -9.93 22.11 21.02
N ASP A 69 -10.88 22.92 21.49
CA ASP A 69 -10.87 23.35 22.90
C ASP A 69 -10.94 22.17 23.89
N ALA A 70 -11.59 21.07 23.52
CA ALA A 70 -11.61 19.84 24.31
C ALA A 70 -10.23 19.19 24.40
N ASP A 71 -9.47 19.13 23.27
CA ASP A 71 -8.11 18.63 23.25
C ASP A 71 -7.19 19.47 24.14
N ILE A 72 -7.30 20.81 24.04
CA ILE A 72 -6.52 21.73 24.87
C ILE A 72 -6.87 21.58 26.37
N ALA A 73 -8.14 21.42 26.70
CA ALA A 73 -8.58 21.18 28.07
C ALA A 73 -8.04 19.85 28.63
N TYR A 74 -8.05 18.79 27.81
CA TYR A 74 -7.45 17.50 28.16
C TYR A 74 -5.95 17.63 28.41
N LEU A 75 -5.20 18.25 27.48
CA LEU A 75 -3.76 18.45 27.63
C LEU A 75 -3.40 19.29 28.84
N ARG A 76 -4.17 20.35 29.13
CA ARG A 76 -4.03 21.18 30.35
C ARG A 76 -4.20 20.34 31.61
N GLY A 77 -5.17 19.43 31.62
CA GLY A 77 -5.42 18.50 32.72
C GLY A 77 -4.26 17.54 33.02
N ARG A 78 -3.33 17.35 32.07
CA ARG A 78 -2.09 16.56 32.28
C ARG A 78 -1.08 17.24 33.20
N GLY A 79 -1.14 18.59 33.34
CA GLY A 79 -0.31 19.36 34.27
C GLY A 79 1.19 19.41 33.93
N ILE A 80 1.60 19.08 32.72
CA ILE A 80 3.02 19.04 32.31
C ILE A 80 3.35 20.00 31.14
N PHE A 81 2.36 20.61 30.54
CA PHE A 81 2.51 21.56 29.43
C PHE A 81 2.36 22.98 29.93
N CYS A 82 3.19 23.92 29.44
CA CYS A 82 3.01 25.33 29.77
C CYS A 82 1.81 25.95 29.02
N GLU A 83 1.19 26.99 29.59
CA GLU A 83 -0.01 27.61 28.99
C GLU A 83 0.28 28.26 27.63
N GLU A 84 1.47 28.77 27.42
CA GLU A 84 1.89 29.38 26.18
C GLU A 84 1.97 28.32 25.04
N PHE A 85 2.44 27.13 25.35
CA PHE A 85 2.43 26.03 24.41
C PHE A 85 1.00 25.55 24.10
N LEU A 86 0.13 25.45 25.09
CA LEU A 86 -1.28 25.12 24.89
C LEU A 86 -2.00 26.17 24.04
N THR A 87 -1.65 27.43 24.19
CA THR A 87 -2.15 28.52 23.34
C THR A 87 -1.65 28.36 21.92
N TYR A 88 -0.36 28.05 21.73
CA TYR A 88 0.23 27.74 20.40
C TYR A 88 -0.52 26.58 19.73
N LEU A 89 -0.80 25.50 20.44
CA LEU A 89 -1.54 24.35 19.88
C LEU A 89 -2.97 24.69 19.46
N ARG A 90 -3.66 25.61 20.18
CA ARG A 90 -5.00 26.07 19.80
C ARG A 90 -5.01 26.71 18.41
N ASP A 91 -3.98 27.48 18.10
CA ASP A 91 -3.85 28.21 16.83
C ASP A 91 -3.05 27.40 15.79
N PHE A 92 -2.71 26.14 16.11
CA PHE A 92 -1.88 25.30 15.29
C PHE A 92 -2.44 25.11 13.88
N ARG A 93 -1.58 25.28 12.89
CA ARG A 93 -1.77 24.91 11.48
C ARG A 93 -0.45 24.44 10.92
N PHE A 94 -0.50 23.47 10.04
CA PHE A 94 0.69 23.05 9.30
C PHE A 94 1.06 24.12 8.28
N THR A 95 2.29 24.62 8.32
CA THR A 95 2.79 25.68 7.40
C THR A 95 4.01 25.23 6.59
N GLY A 96 4.46 23.99 6.76
CA GLY A 96 5.64 23.43 6.11
C GLY A 96 5.41 23.00 4.65
N ASP A 97 6.46 22.38 4.10
CA ASP A 97 6.47 21.77 2.77
C ASP A 97 6.48 20.25 2.94
N ILE A 98 5.76 19.54 2.08
CA ILE A 98 5.78 18.08 1.99
C ILE A 98 6.01 17.69 0.53
N TYR A 99 6.98 16.80 0.32
CA TYR A 99 7.22 16.12 -0.96
C TYR A 99 6.97 14.64 -0.77
N ALA A 100 6.37 13.97 -1.75
CA ALA A 100 6.09 12.54 -1.64
C ALA A 100 6.23 11.83 -2.99
N ILE A 101 6.50 10.54 -2.94
CA ILE A 101 6.41 9.66 -4.10
C ILE A 101 4.91 9.34 -4.32
N PRO A 102 4.36 9.54 -5.54
CA PRO A 102 2.96 9.26 -5.83
C PRO A 102 2.53 7.82 -5.54
N GLU A 103 1.28 7.65 -5.09
CA GLU A 103 0.71 6.34 -4.81
C GLU A 103 0.78 5.41 -6.04
N GLY A 104 0.96 4.13 -5.80
CA GLY A 104 1.11 3.12 -6.86
C GLY A 104 2.52 2.99 -7.42
N THR A 105 3.46 3.84 -7.02
CA THR A 105 4.86 3.73 -7.45
C THR A 105 5.55 2.55 -6.77
N PRO A 106 6.22 1.65 -7.49
CA PRO A 106 7.13 0.69 -6.88
C PRO A 106 8.34 1.42 -6.29
N VAL A 107 8.69 1.08 -5.05
CA VAL A 107 9.75 1.73 -4.27
C VAL A 107 10.66 0.72 -3.60
N PHE A 108 11.84 1.18 -3.19
CA PHE A 108 12.90 0.33 -2.67
C PHE A 108 13.38 0.83 -1.29
N PRO A 109 14.04 -0.04 -0.49
CA PRO A 109 14.55 0.35 0.82
C PRO A 109 15.47 1.57 0.77
N LYS A 110 15.37 2.43 1.79
CA LYS A 110 16.15 3.65 2.00
C LYS A 110 15.74 4.87 1.18
N GLU A 111 14.90 4.72 0.17
CA GLU A 111 14.33 5.86 -0.53
C GLU A 111 13.37 6.63 0.37
N PRO A 112 13.43 7.97 0.41
CA PRO A 112 12.42 8.77 1.07
C PRO A 112 11.09 8.66 0.30
N LEU A 113 10.07 8.09 0.96
CA LEU A 113 8.70 8.03 0.44
C LEU A 113 7.98 9.36 0.61
N VAL A 114 8.26 10.03 1.72
CA VAL A 114 7.77 11.36 2.06
C VAL A 114 8.92 12.13 2.68
N VAL A 115 9.09 13.38 2.27
CA VAL A 115 10.01 14.34 2.86
C VAL A 115 9.20 15.49 3.42
N VAL A 116 9.41 15.80 4.69
CA VAL A 116 8.78 16.92 5.40
C VAL A 116 9.81 17.97 5.70
N ARG A 117 9.60 19.21 5.25
CA ARG A 117 10.37 20.41 5.62
C ARG A 117 9.44 21.36 6.35
N ALA A 118 9.60 21.54 7.63
CA ALA A 118 8.67 22.36 8.44
C ALA A 118 9.33 22.86 9.72
N PRO A 119 8.69 23.82 10.41
CA PRO A 119 9.07 24.16 11.80
C PRO A 119 9.06 22.91 12.69
N ALA A 120 9.96 22.84 13.65
CA ALA A 120 10.26 21.62 14.41
C ALA A 120 9.03 20.99 15.10
N ILE A 121 8.15 21.81 15.67
CA ILE A 121 6.89 21.30 16.32
C ILE A 121 5.95 20.73 15.28
N GLU A 122 5.79 21.41 14.14
CA GLU A 122 4.88 20.98 13.06
C GLU A 122 5.34 19.65 12.45
N ALA A 123 6.64 19.55 12.14
CA ALA A 123 7.21 18.33 11.61
C ALA A 123 7.09 17.16 12.59
N GLN A 124 7.21 17.43 13.90
CA GLN A 124 7.13 16.38 14.91
C GLN A 124 5.70 15.85 15.11
N LEU A 125 4.70 16.71 15.13
CA LEU A 125 3.31 16.34 15.45
C LEU A 125 2.60 15.53 14.38
N ILE A 126 3.17 15.40 13.19
CA ILE A 126 2.59 14.61 12.10
C ILE A 126 3.23 13.22 11.94
N GLU A 127 4.21 12.87 12.77
CA GLU A 127 4.99 11.62 12.66
C GLU A 127 4.08 10.39 12.73
N THR A 128 3.31 10.24 13.82
CA THR A 128 2.55 9.01 14.08
C THR A 128 1.50 8.76 12.99
N PHE A 129 0.70 9.76 12.62
CA PHE A 129 -0.32 9.57 11.58
C PHE A 129 0.29 9.28 10.22
N THR A 130 1.36 9.97 9.86
CA THR A 130 2.09 9.74 8.60
C THR A 130 2.58 8.29 8.53
N LEU A 131 3.22 7.80 9.58
CA LEU A 131 3.72 6.42 9.64
C LEU A 131 2.60 5.39 9.63
N LEU A 132 1.55 5.60 10.41
CA LEU A 132 0.40 4.70 10.48
C LEU A 132 -0.20 4.50 9.08
N THR A 133 -0.45 5.60 8.37
CA THR A 133 -1.12 5.60 7.07
C THR A 133 -0.23 5.01 5.97
N ILE A 134 1.00 5.49 5.84
CA ILE A 134 1.94 5.01 4.81
C ILE A 134 2.34 3.55 5.04
N ASN A 135 2.63 3.15 6.28
CA ASN A 135 2.99 1.78 6.62
C ASN A 135 1.88 0.79 6.27
N HIS A 136 0.66 1.03 6.78
CA HIS A 136 -0.44 0.09 6.59
C HIS A 136 -0.82 -0.04 5.12
N GLN A 137 -1.07 1.08 4.44
CA GLN A 137 -1.55 1.02 3.06
C GLN A 137 -0.48 0.53 2.09
N SER A 138 0.80 0.92 2.28
CA SER A 138 1.89 0.40 1.44
C SER A 138 2.10 -1.10 1.64
N LEU A 139 1.98 -1.60 2.88
CA LEU A 139 2.05 -3.04 3.17
C LEU A 139 0.96 -3.81 2.42
N ILE A 140 -0.30 -3.36 2.52
CA ILE A 140 -1.44 -4.05 1.91
C ILE A 140 -1.39 -3.94 0.38
N ALA A 141 -1.03 -2.78 -0.18
CA ALA A 141 -0.85 -2.62 -1.62
C ALA A 141 0.26 -3.55 -2.17
N THR A 142 1.37 -3.67 -1.43
CA THR A 142 2.48 -4.58 -1.77
C THR A 142 2.03 -6.03 -1.74
N LYS A 143 1.33 -6.47 -0.69
CA LYS A 143 0.80 -7.83 -0.56
C LYS A 143 -0.22 -8.14 -1.65
N ALA A 144 -1.13 -7.21 -1.92
CA ALA A 144 -2.12 -7.33 -2.99
C ALA A 144 -1.46 -7.47 -4.37
N ASN A 145 -0.41 -6.70 -4.65
CA ASN A 145 0.33 -6.78 -5.90
C ASN A 145 1.00 -8.15 -6.08
N ARG A 146 1.61 -8.71 -5.04
CA ARG A 146 2.17 -10.06 -5.07
C ARG A 146 1.09 -11.10 -5.40
N ILE A 147 -0.04 -11.07 -4.70
CA ILE A 147 -1.16 -11.99 -4.89
C ILE A 147 -1.75 -11.86 -6.30
N ASN A 148 -1.97 -10.63 -6.77
CA ASN A 148 -2.53 -10.37 -8.10
C ASN A 148 -1.61 -10.89 -9.22
N ARG A 149 -0.31 -10.75 -9.07
CA ARG A 149 0.68 -11.31 -10.01
C ARG A 149 0.70 -12.83 -10.00
N ALA A 150 0.56 -13.45 -8.82
CA ALA A 150 0.47 -14.91 -8.68
C ALA A 150 -0.75 -15.48 -9.43
N ALA A 151 -1.83 -14.71 -9.52
CA ALA A 151 -3.07 -15.09 -10.22
C ALA A 151 -2.92 -15.14 -11.77
N ARG A 152 -1.81 -14.65 -12.32
CA ARG A 152 -1.50 -14.73 -13.78
C ARG A 152 -2.63 -14.22 -14.67
N GLY A 153 -3.13 -13.02 -14.38
CA GLY A 153 -4.21 -12.35 -15.14
C GLY A 153 -5.64 -12.79 -14.77
N ARG A 154 -5.81 -13.71 -13.82
CA ARG A 154 -7.14 -14.04 -13.28
C ARG A 154 -7.60 -12.97 -12.29
N THR A 155 -8.90 -12.84 -12.16
CA THR A 155 -9.50 -11.87 -11.24
C THR A 155 -9.18 -12.22 -9.79
N VAL A 156 -8.73 -11.22 -9.02
CA VAL A 156 -8.57 -11.30 -7.57
C VAL A 156 -9.51 -10.31 -6.91
N LEU A 157 -10.29 -10.76 -5.94
CA LEU A 157 -11.14 -9.94 -5.07
C LEU A 157 -10.61 -9.97 -3.63
N GLU A 158 -10.64 -8.83 -2.96
CA GLU A 158 -10.33 -8.70 -1.54
C GLU A 158 -11.55 -9.12 -0.69
N PHE A 159 -11.45 -10.21 0.09
CA PHE A 159 -12.52 -10.77 0.91
C PHE A 159 -12.18 -10.77 2.41
N GLY A 160 -11.31 -9.85 2.84
CA GLY A 160 -10.71 -9.86 4.18
C GLY A 160 -11.33 -8.93 5.21
N SER A 161 -12.31 -8.10 4.87
CA SER A 161 -12.83 -7.03 5.75
C SER A 161 -13.11 -7.50 7.19
N ARG A 162 -13.77 -8.66 7.38
CA ARG A 162 -14.08 -9.25 8.69
C ARG A 162 -12.85 -9.80 9.44
N ARG A 163 -11.67 -9.78 8.85
CA ARG A 163 -10.39 -10.26 9.41
C ARG A 163 -9.39 -9.14 9.62
N ALA A 164 -9.71 -7.92 9.18
CA ALA A 164 -8.85 -6.75 9.37
C ALA A 164 -8.74 -6.38 10.86
N GLN A 165 -7.67 -5.66 11.19
CA GLN A 165 -7.39 -5.21 12.56
C GLN A 165 -8.04 -3.85 12.84
N GLY A 166 -9.36 -3.81 12.77
CA GLY A 166 -10.17 -2.63 13.00
C GLY A 166 -10.93 -2.18 11.75
N ALA A 167 -11.91 -1.30 11.95
CA ALA A 167 -12.77 -0.81 10.88
C ALA A 167 -11.97 -0.03 9.81
N ASP A 168 -11.12 0.88 10.25
CA ASP A 168 -10.29 1.68 9.34
C ASP A 168 -9.37 0.79 8.52
N ALA A 169 -8.73 -0.23 9.14
CA ALA A 169 -7.89 -1.18 8.43
C ALA A 169 -8.67 -1.97 7.36
N ALA A 170 -9.93 -2.28 7.57
CA ALA A 170 -10.78 -2.90 6.55
C ALA A 170 -11.06 -1.95 5.39
N ILE A 171 -11.40 -0.71 5.67
CA ILE A 171 -11.81 0.28 4.68
C ILE A 171 -10.62 0.73 3.82
N VAL A 172 -9.56 1.26 4.46
CA VAL A 172 -8.38 1.76 3.73
C VAL A 172 -7.50 0.62 3.21
N GLY A 173 -7.56 -0.57 3.85
CA GLY A 173 -6.90 -1.78 3.36
C GLY A 173 -7.50 -2.27 2.04
N ALA A 174 -8.83 -2.22 1.88
CA ALA A 174 -9.48 -2.53 0.61
C ALA A 174 -9.08 -1.53 -0.50
N ARG A 175 -8.98 -0.23 -0.18
CA ARG A 175 -8.46 0.80 -1.07
C ARG A 175 -7.02 0.49 -1.50
N ALA A 176 -6.16 0.19 -0.56
CA ALA A 176 -4.76 -0.13 -0.81
C ALA A 176 -4.60 -1.42 -1.65
N ALA A 177 -5.42 -2.45 -1.37
CA ALA A 177 -5.44 -3.67 -2.16
C ALA A 177 -5.84 -3.40 -3.62
N PHE A 178 -6.79 -2.49 -3.85
CA PHE A 178 -7.21 -2.09 -5.20
C PHE A 178 -6.07 -1.39 -5.96
N ILE A 179 -5.30 -0.51 -5.31
CA ILE A 179 -4.06 0.06 -5.87
C ILE A 179 -3.10 -1.06 -6.28
N GLY A 180 -2.92 -2.08 -5.43
CA GLY A 180 -2.08 -3.24 -5.67
C GLY A 180 -2.54 -4.16 -6.81
N GLY A 181 -3.76 -3.94 -7.36
CA GLY A 181 -4.24 -4.61 -8.56
C GLY A 181 -5.47 -5.49 -8.40
N VAL A 182 -6.02 -5.69 -7.17
CA VAL A 182 -7.26 -6.46 -7.02
C VAL A 182 -8.42 -5.76 -7.76
N ALA A 183 -9.41 -6.52 -8.19
CA ALA A 183 -10.49 -6.00 -9.03
C ALA A 183 -11.65 -5.40 -8.22
N GLY A 184 -11.72 -5.68 -6.91
CA GLY A 184 -12.76 -5.20 -6.04
C GLY A 184 -12.65 -5.79 -4.63
N THR A 185 -13.63 -5.48 -3.78
CA THR A 185 -13.64 -5.84 -2.36
C THR A 185 -14.99 -6.38 -1.92
N ALA A 186 -15.03 -7.08 -0.77
CA ALA A 186 -16.27 -7.38 -0.06
C ALA A 186 -16.68 -6.24 0.90
N CYS A 187 -15.89 -5.18 1.04
CA CYS A 187 -16.14 -4.05 1.93
C CYS A 187 -17.04 -3.00 1.26
N THR A 188 -18.34 -3.05 1.54
CA THR A 188 -19.31 -2.10 0.96
C THR A 188 -18.98 -0.64 1.28
N LEU A 189 -18.48 -0.35 2.49
CA LEU A 189 -18.12 1.02 2.88
C LEU A 189 -16.91 1.55 2.10
N SER A 190 -15.98 0.68 1.69
CA SER A 190 -14.86 1.08 0.84
C SER A 190 -15.29 1.41 -0.59
N ASP A 191 -16.36 0.78 -1.09
CA ASP A 191 -16.99 1.15 -2.36
C ASP A 191 -17.64 2.54 -2.24
N GLU A 192 -18.45 2.75 -1.20
CA GLU A 192 -19.11 4.05 -0.98
C GLU A 192 -18.11 5.21 -0.83
N MET A 193 -17.02 5.01 -0.07
CA MET A 193 -16.05 6.08 0.23
C MET A 193 -15.03 6.33 -0.88
N TYR A 194 -14.58 5.27 -1.55
CA TYR A 194 -13.42 5.33 -2.46
C TYR A 194 -13.72 4.79 -3.87
N GLY A 195 -14.92 4.25 -4.09
CA GLY A 195 -15.27 3.67 -5.39
C GLY A 195 -14.53 2.36 -5.70
N VAL A 196 -14.09 1.61 -4.67
CA VAL A 196 -13.56 0.25 -4.85
C VAL A 196 -14.72 -0.68 -5.14
N PRO A 197 -14.86 -1.29 -6.34
CA PRO A 197 -16.08 -2.04 -6.69
C PRO A 197 -16.39 -3.13 -5.67
N ALA A 198 -17.55 -3.04 -5.01
CA ALA A 198 -18.00 -4.06 -4.07
C ALA A 198 -18.54 -5.28 -4.80
N GLY A 199 -18.13 -6.47 -4.35
CA GLY A 199 -18.58 -7.73 -4.90
C GLY A 199 -18.67 -8.83 -3.87
N GLY A 200 -19.55 -9.77 -4.12
CA GLY A 200 -19.76 -10.91 -3.25
C GLY A 200 -20.76 -11.86 -3.86
N THR A 201 -20.89 -13.04 -3.24
CA THR A 201 -21.84 -14.04 -3.64
C THR A 201 -22.80 -14.35 -2.48
N MET A 202 -22.78 -15.55 -1.97
CA MET A 202 -23.55 -16.00 -0.80
C MET A 202 -22.61 -16.61 0.25
N ALA A 203 -23.11 -16.77 1.46
CA ALA A 203 -22.48 -17.60 2.49
C ALA A 203 -23.22 -18.96 2.59
N HIS A 204 -22.61 -19.95 3.24
CA HIS A 204 -23.24 -21.25 3.50
C HIS A 204 -24.58 -21.12 4.23
N ALA A 205 -24.75 -20.09 5.05
CA ALA A 205 -26.01 -19.81 5.74
C ALA A 205 -27.18 -19.60 4.77
N TRP A 206 -26.95 -19.01 3.58
CA TRP A 206 -27.99 -18.92 2.55
C TRP A 206 -28.52 -20.30 2.15
N VAL A 207 -27.58 -21.23 1.86
CA VAL A 207 -27.95 -22.60 1.46
C VAL A 207 -28.71 -23.32 2.58
N GLN A 208 -28.26 -23.15 3.82
CA GLN A 208 -28.83 -23.79 5.00
C GLN A 208 -30.25 -23.27 5.40
N MET A 209 -30.59 -22.06 4.97
CA MET A 209 -31.93 -21.47 5.25
C MET A 209 -33.05 -22.07 4.42
N PHE A 210 -32.74 -22.80 3.36
CA PHE A 210 -33.73 -23.40 2.46
C PHE A 210 -33.98 -24.88 2.78
N PRO A 211 -35.11 -25.44 2.37
CA PRO A 211 -35.42 -26.87 2.56
C PRO A 211 -34.42 -27.81 1.89
N SER A 212 -33.78 -27.35 0.81
CA SER A 212 -32.70 -28.07 0.11
C SER A 212 -31.72 -27.13 -0.56
N GLU A 213 -30.54 -27.61 -0.82
CA GLU A 213 -29.48 -26.90 -1.57
C GLU A 213 -29.97 -26.48 -2.96
N LEU A 214 -30.71 -27.36 -3.64
CA LEU A 214 -31.28 -27.06 -4.97
C LEU A 214 -32.26 -25.88 -4.92
N GLU A 215 -33.15 -25.83 -3.92
CA GLU A 215 -34.10 -24.71 -3.80
C GLU A 215 -33.40 -23.40 -3.47
N ALA A 216 -32.33 -23.43 -2.66
CA ALA A 216 -31.49 -22.28 -2.39
C ALA A 216 -30.83 -21.76 -3.68
N PHE A 217 -30.29 -22.64 -4.50
CA PHE A 217 -29.63 -22.29 -5.77
C PHE A 217 -30.62 -21.73 -6.79
N LYS A 218 -31.80 -22.36 -6.94
CA LYS A 218 -32.86 -21.86 -7.82
C LYS A 218 -33.34 -20.46 -7.39
N ALA A 219 -33.53 -20.25 -6.09
CA ALA A 219 -33.93 -18.95 -5.55
C ALA A 219 -32.84 -17.87 -5.90
N TYR A 220 -31.55 -18.18 -5.72
CA TYR A 220 -30.48 -17.25 -6.05
C TYR A 220 -30.40 -16.94 -7.55
N CYS A 221 -30.57 -17.95 -8.41
CA CYS A 221 -30.61 -17.76 -9.85
C CYS A 221 -31.79 -16.89 -10.31
N ARG A 222 -32.94 -16.99 -9.67
CA ARG A 222 -34.10 -16.12 -9.98
C ARG A 222 -33.88 -14.67 -9.56
N LEU A 223 -33.25 -14.45 -8.40
CA LEU A 223 -33.01 -13.11 -7.84
C LEU A 223 -31.86 -12.37 -8.55
N TYR A 224 -30.81 -13.10 -8.91
CA TYR A 224 -29.58 -12.54 -9.48
C TYR A 224 -29.17 -13.25 -10.79
N PRO A 225 -30.03 -13.29 -11.80
CA PRO A 225 -29.79 -14.14 -12.97
C PRO A 225 -28.53 -13.78 -13.76
N THR A 226 -28.15 -12.50 -13.80
CA THR A 226 -26.95 -12.03 -14.51
C THR A 226 -25.66 -12.11 -13.68
N ASN A 227 -25.77 -12.46 -12.39
CA ASN A 227 -24.63 -12.56 -11.46
C ASN A 227 -24.75 -13.79 -10.55
N ALA A 228 -25.34 -14.88 -11.07
CA ALA A 228 -25.54 -16.11 -10.31
C ALA A 228 -24.21 -16.86 -10.14
N THR A 229 -23.62 -16.72 -8.95
CA THR A 229 -22.46 -17.53 -8.50
C THR A 229 -22.87 -18.33 -7.27
N LEU A 230 -22.90 -19.66 -7.42
CA LEU A 230 -23.43 -20.59 -6.41
C LEU A 230 -22.31 -21.22 -5.59
N LEU A 231 -22.46 -21.20 -4.25
CA LEU A 231 -21.50 -21.80 -3.31
C LEU A 231 -21.79 -23.29 -3.16
N VAL A 232 -20.98 -24.14 -3.77
CA VAL A 232 -21.29 -25.55 -4.03
C VAL A 232 -20.71 -26.54 -3.04
N ASP A 233 -20.03 -26.07 -2.00
CA ASP A 233 -19.34 -26.91 -1.01
C ASP A 233 -19.96 -26.86 0.39
N THR A 234 -21.26 -26.53 0.48
CA THR A 234 -21.98 -26.53 1.77
C THR A 234 -22.08 -27.94 2.38
N TYR A 235 -22.31 -28.95 1.55
CA TYR A 235 -22.47 -30.35 1.99
C TYR A 235 -21.48 -31.28 1.28
N ASN A 236 -21.65 -31.54 0.00
CA ASN A 236 -20.76 -32.37 -0.80
C ASN A 236 -20.59 -31.79 -2.19
N THR A 237 -19.41 -31.28 -2.47
CA THR A 237 -19.12 -30.55 -3.70
C THR A 237 -19.45 -31.35 -4.97
N LEU A 238 -18.96 -32.59 -5.08
CA LEU A 238 -19.06 -33.39 -6.31
C LEU A 238 -20.36 -34.17 -6.44
N HIS A 239 -20.97 -34.62 -5.30
CA HIS A 239 -22.17 -35.48 -5.35
C HIS A 239 -23.48 -34.70 -5.12
N SER A 240 -23.41 -33.46 -4.64
CA SER A 240 -24.58 -32.62 -4.35
C SER A 240 -24.42 -31.22 -4.95
N GLY A 241 -23.43 -30.46 -4.55
CA GLY A 241 -23.29 -29.03 -4.89
C GLY A 241 -23.24 -28.76 -6.39
N ILE A 242 -22.30 -29.34 -7.11
CA ILE A 242 -22.18 -29.13 -8.56
C ILE A 242 -23.37 -29.69 -9.35
N PRO A 243 -23.88 -30.93 -9.07
CA PRO A 243 -25.10 -31.44 -9.71
C PRO A 243 -26.31 -30.52 -9.49
N ASN A 244 -26.52 -30.02 -8.26
CA ASN A 244 -27.62 -29.11 -7.95
C ASN A 244 -27.42 -27.71 -8.60
N ALA A 245 -26.20 -27.23 -8.71
CA ALA A 245 -25.92 -25.99 -9.43
C ALA A 245 -26.24 -26.10 -10.92
N ILE A 246 -25.78 -27.16 -11.58
CA ILE A 246 -26.08 -27.46 -12.98
C ILE A 246 -27.61 -27.54 -13.19
N ARG A 247 -28.29 -28.27 -12.32
CA ARG A 247 -29.78 -28.37 -12.37
C ARG A 247 -30.46 -27.01 -12.18
N ALA A 248 -29.96 -26.16 -11.26
CA ALA A 248 -30.53 -24.83 -11.07
C ALA A 248 -30.25 -23.92 -12.30
N PHE A 249 -29.10 -24.04 -12.93
CA PHE A 249 -28.81 -23.33 -14.18
C PHE A 249 -29.70 -23.80 -15.34
N ASP A 250 -29.87 -25.10 -15.50
CA ASP A 250 -30.73 -25.66 -16.56
C ASP A 250 -32.21 -25.28 -16.40
N GLU A 251 -32.74 -25.31 -15.16
CA GLU A 251 -34.14 -25.03 -14.89
C GLU A 251 -34.47 -23.53 -14.83
N ILE A 252 -33.51 -22.65 -14.48
CA ILE A 252 -33.75 -21.21 -14.26
C ILE A 252 -33.06 -20.33 -15.28
N LEU A 253 -31.72 -20.45 -15.48
CA LEU A 253 -30.96 -19.53 -16.32
C LEU A 253 -31.12 -19.86 -17.82
N LYS A 254 -31.09 -21.14 -18.17
CA LYS A 254 -31.19 -21.58 -19.57
C LYS A 254 -32.47 -21.16 -20.26
N PRO A 255 -33.65 -21.26 -19.63
CA PRO A 255 -34.92 -20.73 -20.20
C PRO A 255 -34.91 -19.21 -20.37
N MET A 256 -34.10 -18.48 -19.60
CA MET A 256 -33.88 -17.01 -19.72
C MET A 256 -32.87 -16.63 -20.79
N GLY A 257 -32.24 -17.60 -21.45
CA GLY A 257 -31.16 -17.35 -22.43
C GLY A 257 -29.86 -16.91 -21.80
N ILE A 258 -29.65 -17.14 -20.50
CA ILE A 258 -28.47 -16.73 -19.76
C ILE A 258 -27.44 -17.89 -19.73
N THR A 259 -26.26 -17.66 -20.27
CA THR A 259 -25.14 -18.61 -20.31
C THR A 259 -24.03 -18.29 -19.31
N LYS A 260 -23.97 -17.02 -18.86
CA LYS A 260 -22.95 -16.56 -17.91
C LYS A 260 -23.42 -16.82 -16.47
N CYS A 261 -22.71 -17.69 -15.79
CA CYS A 261 -22.95 -18.06 -14.40
C CYS A 261 -21.62 -18.39 -13.72
N GLY A 262 -21.65 -18.74 -12.46
CA GLY A 262 -20.45 -19.14 -11.72
C GLY A 262 -20.76 -20.14 -10.60
N ILE A 263 -19.72 -20.83 -10.20
CA ILE A 263 -19.68 -21.59 -8.93
C ILE A 263 -18.53 -21.09 -8.07
N ARG A 264 -18.66 -21.27 -6.75
CA ARG A 264 -17.60 -20.98 -5.80
C ARG A 264 -17.32 -22.17 -4.91
N LEU A 265 -16.04 -22.43 -4.68
CA LEU A 265 -15.53 -23.42 -3.73
C LEU A 265 -14.73 -22.69 -2.64
N ASP A 266 -15.01 -23.00 -1.39
CA ASP A 266 -14.41 -22.37 -0.20
C ASP A 266 -13.67 -23.38 0.70
N SER A 267 -13.67 -24.69 0.31
CA SER A 267 -13.09 -25.77 1.13
C SER A 267 -12.63 -26.96 0.30
N GLY A 268 -11.85 -27.85 0.93
CA GLY A 268 -11.31 -29.06 0.32
C GLY A 268 -10.04 -28.83 -0.50
N ASP A 269 -9.64 -29.83 -1.27
CA ASP A 269 -8.52 -29.71 -2.22
C ASP A 269 -9.00 -28.96 -3.48
N LEU A 270 -8.76 -27.65 -3.48
CA LEU A 270 -9.26 -26.76 -4.52
C LEU A 270 -8.66 -27.07 -5.91
N ALA A 271 -7.43 -27.55 -5.99
CA ALA A 271 -6.84 -27.92 -7.28
C ALA A 271 -7.58 -29.11 -7.90
N TYR A 272 -7.76 -30.17 -7.12
CA TYR A 272 -8.50 -31.35 -7.55
C TYR A 272 -9.97 -31.03 -7.85
N LEU A 273 -10.65 -30.33 -6.92
CA LEU A 273 -12.08 -30.06 -7.03
C LEU A 273 -12.41 -29.17 -8.23
N THR A 274 -11.59 -28.16 -8.54
CA THR A 274 -11.83 -27.27 -9.69
C THR A 274 -11.66 -28.00 -11.02
N GLN A 275 -10.72 -28.95 -11.14
CA GLN A 275 -10.58 -29.78 -12.33
C GLN A 275 -11.81 -30.68 -12.55
N LYS A 276 -12.31 -31.30 -11.47
CA LYS A 276 -13.54 -32.10 -11.54
C LYS A 276 -14.77 -31.26 -11.84
N ALA A 277 -14.88 -30.10 -11.18
CA ALA A 277 -15.95 -29.13 -11.42
C ALA A 277 -16.01 -28.68 -12.89
N ARG A 278 -14.85 -28.30 -13.45
CA ARG A 278 -14.78 -27.89 -14.86
C ARG A 278 -15.27 -28.98 -15.80
N LYS A 279 -14.82 -30.22 -15.59
CA LYS A 279 -15.28 -31.36 -16.41
C LYS A 279 -16.79 -31.55 -16.30
N MET A 280 -17.37 -31.54 -15.09
CA MET A 280 -18.81 -31.73 -14.89
C MET A 280 -19.64 -30.61 -15.53
N LEU A 281 -19.17 -29.36 -15.44
CA LEU A 281 -19.82 -28.21 -16.07
C LEU A 281 -19.76 -28.29 -17.60
N ASP A 282 -18.62 -28.69 -18.17
CA ASP A 282 -18.44 -28.85 -19.60
C ASP A 282 -19.29 -29.99 -20.16
N ASP A 283 -19.29 -31.14 -19.48
CA ASP A 283 -20.13 -32.30 -19.85
C ASP A 283 -21.66 -31.95 -19.84
N ALA A 284 -22.06 -30.99 -19.00
CA ALA A 284 -23.42 -30.46 -18.94
C ALA A 284 -23.69 -29.27 -19.91
N GLY A 285 -22.71 -28.84 -20.68
CA GLY A 285 -22.84 -27.75 -21.63
C GLY A 285 -22.64 -26.35 -21.06
N TRP A 286 -22.23 -26.21 -19.78
CA TRP A 286 -21.95 -24.93 -19.11
C TRP A 286 -20.48 -24.52 -19.22
N THR A 287 -19.97 -24.49 -20.46
CA THR A 287 -18.55 -24.23 -20.76
C THR A 287 -18.07 -22.82 -20.39
N GLU A 288 -18.97 -21.84 -20.32
CA GLU A 288 -18.68 -20.46 -19.94
C GLU A 288 -18.84 -20.20 -18.43
N CYS A 289 -19.30 -21.20 -17.68
CA CYS A 289 -19.49 -21.06 -16.21
C CYS A 289 -18.14 -20.81 -15.54
N LYS A 290 -18.05 -19.74 -14.76
CA LYS A 290 -16.83 -19.34 -14.06
C LYS A 290 -16.64 -20.10 -12.76
N ILE A 291 -15.41 -20.46 -12.45
CA ILE A 291 -15.03 -21.13 -11.20
C ILE A 291 -14.26 -20.14 -10.32
N SER A 292 -14.84 -19.82 -9.18
CA SER A 292 -14.25 -18.98 -8.15
C SER A 292 -13.78 -19.84 -6.98
N VAL A 293 -12.64 -19.48 -6.37
CA VAL A 293 -12.16 -20.14 -5.16
C VAL A 293 -11.84 -19.12 -4.08
N SER A 294 -12.00 -19.51 -2.83
CA SER A 294 -11.66 -18.72 -1.66
C SER A 294 -11.16 -19.64 -0.54
N ASN A 295 -10.74 -19.08 0.59
CA ASN A 295 -10.20 -19.74 1.77
C ASN A 295 -8.67 -19.80 1.84
N SER A 296 -8.11 -19.06 2.79
CA SER A 296 -6.69 -19.08 3.21
C SER A 296 -5.66 -18.93 2.08
N LEU A 297 -6.04 -18.26 0.98
CA LEU A 297 -5.21 -18.07 -0.20
C LEU A 297 -4.14 -17.00 0.03
N ASP A 298 -2.96 -17.25 -0.52
CA ASP A 298 -1.87 -16.32 -0.69
C ASP A 298 -1.17 -16.54 -2.05
N GLU A 299 -0.14 -15.76 -2.33
CA GLU A 299 0.59 -15.83 -3.59
C GLU A 299 1.22 -17.20 -3.85
N TYR A 300 1.70 -17.89 -2.83
CA TYR A 300 2.34 -19.21 -2.97
C TYR A 300 1.32 -20.30 -3.26
N LEU A 301 0.24 -20.36 -2.47
CA LEU A 301 -0.81 -21.34 -2.68
C LEU A 301 -1.50 -21.15 -4.04
N ILE A 302 -1.71 -19.91 -4.47
CA ILE A 302 -2.27 -19.60 -5.80
C ILE A 302 -1.35 -20.15 -6.90
N GLN A 303 -0.04 -19.92 -6.79
CA GLN A 303 0.92 -20.46 -7.77
C GLN A 303 0.90 -21.99 -7.81
N ASP A 304 0.92 -22.65 -6.64
CA ASP A 304 0.95 -24.10 -6.56
C ASP A 304 -0.31 -24.73 -7.17
N MET A 305 -1.49 -24.18 -6.85
CA MET A 305 -2.73 -24.66 -7.46
C MET A 305 -2.72 -24.51 -8.98
N LEU A 306 -2.24 -23.38 -9.49
CA LEU A 306 -2.16 -23.15 -10.95
C LEU A 306 -1.14 -24.07 -11.61
N LEU A 307 -0.01 -24.39 -10.96
CA LEU A 307 0.98 -25.37 -11.44
C LEU A 307 0.41 -26.78 -11.48
N GLN A 308 -0.47 -27.15 -10.56
CA GLN A 308 -1.19 -28.42 -10.54
C GLN A 308 -2.34 -28.47 -11.57
N GLY A 309 -2.55 -27.41 -12.35
CA GLY A 309 -3.58 -27.36 -13.40
C GLY A 309 -4.99 -27.04 -12.90
N ALA A 310 -5.12 -26.39 -11.73
CA ALA A 310 -6.40 -25.92 -11.23
C ALA A 310 -7.14 -25.04 -12.24
N GLN A 311 -8.44 -25.30 -12.42
CA GLN A 311 -9.30 -24.59 -13.36
C GLN A 311 -10.06 -23.47 -12.62
N ILE A 312 -9.39 -22.34 -12.47
CA ILE A 312 -9.87 -21.21 -11.66
C ILE A 312 -9.92 -19.95 -12.52
N ASP A 313 -11.02 -19.20 -12.45
CA ASP A 313 -11.19 -17.91 -13.11
C ASP A 313 -11.03 -16.74 -12.13
N MET A 314 -11.35 -16.92 -10.85
CA MET A 314 -11.37 -15.89 -9.85
C MET A 314 -10.89 -16.38 -8.48
N PHE A 315 -10.15 -15.56 -7.77
CA PHE A 315 -9.69 -15.78 -6.40
C PHE A 315 -10.31 -14.76 -5.44
N GLY A 316 -10.98 -15.24 -4.40
CA GLY A 316 -11.40 -14.43 -3.25
C GLY A 316 -10.37 -14.55 -2.12
N VAL A 317 -9.55 -13.54 -1.92
CA VAL A 317 -8.44 -13.58 -0.96
C VAL A 317 -8.78 -12.72 0.24
N GLY A 318 -8.83 -13.33 1.42
CA GLY A 318 -9.30 -12.68 2.64
C GLY A 318 -8.17 -12.38 3.64
N GLU A 319 -8.11 -13.19 4.72
CA GLU A 319 -7.24 -12.97 5.88
C GLU A 319 -5.78 -12.68 5.51
N ARG A 320 -5.18 -13.52 4.69
CA ARG A 320 -3.74 -13.42 4.38
C ARG A 320 -3.38 -12.17 3.58
N LEU A 321 -4.34 -11.57 2.87
CA LEU A 321 -4.15 -10.30 2.18
C LEU A 321 -4.33 -9.13 3.16
N ILE A 322 -5.51 -9.01 3.80
CA ILE A 322 -5.86 -7.81 4.57
C ILE A 322 -5.02 -7.63 5.84
N THR A 323 -4.43 -8.71 6.36
CA THR A 323 -3.52 -8.66 7.51
C THR A 323 -2.04 -8.75 7.12
N ALA A 324 -1.75 -8.92 5.83
CA ALA A 324 -0.39 -9.27 5.35
C ALA A 324 0.26 -10.35 6.23
N LYS A 325 -0.48 -11.44 6.49
CA LYS A 325 -0.24 -12.43 7.57
C LYS A 325 1.19 -12.96 7.64
N SER A 326 1.87 -13.10 6.53
CA SER A 326 3.24 -13.63 6.45
C SER A 326 4.28 -12.68 7.05
N GLU A 327 4.13 -11.37 6.83
CA GLU A 327 4.97 -10.32 7.40
C GLU A 327 4.12 -9.06 7.62
N PRO A 328 3.46 -8.90 8.80
CA PRO A 328 2.40 -7.91 9.02
C PRO A 328 2.93 -6.49 9.34
N VAL A 329 4.21 -6.21 9.10
CA VAL A 329 4.85 -4.94 9.41
C VAL A 329 5.64 -4.42 8.22
N PHE A 330 5.32 -3.23 7.73
CA PHE A 330 6.06 -2.57 6.65
C PHE A 330 7.43 -2.05 7.13
N GLY A 331 7.49 -1.60 8.38
CA GLY A 331 8.73 -1.15 9.03
C GLY A 331 9.24 0.20 8.54
N GLY A 332 8.35 1.05 8.03
CA GLY A 332 8.66 2.45 7.74
C GLY A 332 8.97 3.24 8.99
N VAL A 333 9.84 4.21 8.86
CA VAL A 333 10.35 5.07 9.95
C VAL A 333 10.33 6.54 9.51
N TYR A 334 10.21 7.44 10.49
CA TYR A 334 10.27 8.89 10.33
C TYR A 334 11.54 9.40 11.00
N LYS A 335 12.47 10.00 10.26
CA LYS A 335 13.80 10.33 10.81
C LYS A 335 14.27 11.70 10.40
N LEU A 336 14.76 12.46 11.38
CA LEU A 336 15.44 13.73 11.16
C LEU A 336 16.71 13.49 10.31
N VAL A 337 16.81 14.21 9.19
CA VAL A 337 17.92 14.09 8.22
C VAL A 337 18.68 15.40 8.00
N ALA A 338 18.07 16.54 8.34
CA ALA A 338 18.73 17.83 8.32
C ALA A 338 18.00 18.85 9.20
N ILE A 339 18.67 19.94 9.51
CA ILE A 339 18.12 21.17 10.08
C ILE A 339 18.55 22.36 9.21
N GLU A 340 17.82 23.47 9.28
CA GLU A 340 18.17 24.71 8.59
C GLU A 340 18.65 25.74 9.61
N GLU A 341 19.80 26.35 9.34
CA GLU A 341 20.31 27.46 10.15
C GLU A 341 19.64 28.79 9.73
N ALA A 342 19.83 29.82 10.54
CA ALA A 342 19.17 31.12 10.32
C ALA A 342 19.55 31.81 8.98
N ASP A 343 20.67 31.45 8.39
CA ASP A 343 21.11 31.92 7.08
C ASP A 343 20.61 31.09 5.90
N GLY A 344 19.77 30.06 6.18
CA GLY A 344 19.22 29.14 5.18
C GLY A 344 20.14 27.95 4.86
N THR A 345 21.30 27.84 5.54
CA THR A 345 22.21 26.70 5.34
C THR A 345 21.59 25.42 5.86
N VAL A 346 21.52 24.40 5.00
CA VAL A 346 21.03 23.06 5.37
C VAL A 346 22.18 22.25 6.00
N VAL A 347 22.05 21.94 7.28
CA VAL A 347 23.02 21.16 8.06
C VAL A 347 22.54 19.72 8.16
N PRO A 348 23.24 18.76 7.56
CA PRO A 348 22.83 17.36 7.59
C PRO A 348 22.89 16.76 9.00
N LYS A 349 21.95 15.86 9.29
CA LYS A 349 21.91 15.10 10.53
C LYS A 349 21.86 13.61 10.23
N ILE A 350 22.54 12.81 11.04
CA ILE A 350 22.58 11.36 10.91
C ILE A 350 22.40 10.72 12.27
N LYS A 351 21.59 9.65 12.30
CA LYS A 351 21.58 8.73 13.44
C LYS A 351 22.53 7.58 13.15
N VAL A 352 23.58 7.47 13.94
CA VAL A 352 24.50 6.33 13.88
C VAL A 352 23.93 5.14 14.65
N SER A 353 24.13 3.94 14.14
CA SER A 353 23.67 2.70 14.74
C SER A 353 24.68 1.59 14.44
N GLU A 354 24.88 0.67 15.36
CA GLU A 354 25.64 -0.56 15.14
C GLU A 354 25.07 -1.42 14.00
N ASN A 355 23.75 -1.36 13.80
CA ASN A 355 23.12 -2.01 12.67
C ASN A 355 23.13 -1.06 11.45
N VAL A 356 23.91 -1.42 10.43
CA VAL A 356 24.07 -0.64 9.18
C VAL A 356 22.73 -0.36 8.49
N GLU A 357 21.76 -1.27 8.57
CA GLU A 357 20.42 -1.07 8.00
C GLU A 357 19.65 0.09 8.66
N LYS A 358 20.02 0.46 9.90
CA LYS A 358 19.41 1.57 10.64
C LYS A 358 20.07 2.92 10.38
N ILE A 359 21.19 2.97 9.68
CA ILE A 359 21.86 4.22 9.29
C ILE A 359 20.99 4.95 8.27
N THR A 360 20.74 6.23 8.51
CA THR A 360 19.93 7.09 7.62
C THR A 360 20.80 7.66 6.49
N VAL A 361 20.17 8.04 5.39
CA VAL A 361 20.78 8.89 4.37
C VAL A 361 20.48 10.35 4.77
N PRO A 362 21.51 11.15 5.13
CA PRO A 362 21.31 12.51 5.64
C PRO A 362 20.95 13.50 4.53
N HIS A 363 20.65 14.75 4.93
CA HIS A 363 20.42 15.92 4.09
C HIS A 363 19.03 15.96 3.42
N PHE A 364 18.69 17.09 2.81
CA PHE A 364 17.54 17.26 1.94
C PHE A 364 17.83 16.70 0.55
N LYS A 365 17.01 15.79 0.05
CA LYS A 365 17.31 14.91 -1.10
C LYS A 365 16.23 14.92 -2.16
N LYS A 366 16.63 14.54 -3.38
CA LYS A 366 15.78 14.09 -4.48
C LYS A 366 16.03 12.63 -4.78
N VAL A 367 15.06 11.99 -5.41
CA VAL A 367 15.18 10.63 -5.93
C VAL A 367 14.85 10.67 -7.42
N TYR A 368 15.78 10.23 -8.25
CA TYR A 368 15.60 10.07 -9.69
C TYR A 368 15.51 8.59 -10.04
N ARG A 369 14.51 8.19 -10.80
CA ARG A 369 14.48 6.88 -11.45
C ARG A 369 14.97 6.99 -12.87
N PHE A 370 15.91 6.14 -13.23
CA PHE A 370 16.48 6.06 -14.59
C PHE A 370 15.75 5.01 -15.39
N TYR A 371 15.24 5.41 -16.54
CA TYR A 371 14.57 4.52 -17.49
C TYR A 371 15.42 4.41 -18.76
N GLY A 372 15.66 3.20 -19.26
CA GLY A 372 16.31 2.99 -20.54
C GLY A 372 15.43 3.50 -21.67
N ARG A 373 15.93 4.42 -22.51
CA ARG A 373 15.16 5.01 -23.61
C ARG A 373 14.70 3.97 -24.63
N ASP A 374 15.50 2.92 -24.89
CA ASP A 374 15.18 1.86 -25.83
C ASP A 374 14.21 0.81 -25.26
N SER A 375 14.29 0.52 -23.95
CA SER A 375 13.54 -0.56 -23.32
C SER A 375 12.31 -0.08 -22.53
N GLY A 376 12.27 1.19 -22.13
CA GLY A 376 11.28 1.72 -21.18
C GLY A 376 11.40 1.12 -19.77
N LYS A 377 12.43 0.30 -19.51
CA LYS A 377 12.60 -0.38 -18.22
C LYS A 377 13.35 0.50 -17.22
N ALA A 378 12.95 0.42 -15.96
CA ALA A 378 13.64 1.05 -14.85
C ALA A 378 15.02 0.37 -14.64
N ILE A 379 16.07 1.19 -14.58
CA ILE A 379 17.47 0.72 -14.51
C ILE A 379 18.00 0.79 -13.07
N ALA A 380 17.77 1.94 -12.42
CA ALA A 380 18.23 2.25 -11.07
C ALA A 380 17.48 3.46 -10.52
N ASP A 381 17.46 3.59 -9.20
CA ASP A 381 17.09 4.84 -8.53
C ASP A 381 18.36 5.51 -7.99
N TYR A 382 18.41 6.82 -8.10
CA TYR A 382 19.59 7.62 -7.79
C TYR A 382 19.19 8.78 -6.89
N MET A 383 19.69 8.75 -5.66
CA MET A 383 19.46 9.81 -4.68
C MET A 383 20.55 10.88 -4.76
N THR A 384 20.13 12.13 -4.83
CA THR A 384 21.03 13.30 -4.91
C THR A 384 20.69 14.30 -3.80
N LEU A 385 21.55 15.28 -3.57
CA LEU A 385 21.15 16.49 -2.85
C LEU A 385 20.03 17.20 -3.61
N HIS A 386 19.19 17.93 -2.90
CA HIS A 386 18.05 18.62 -3.50
C HIS A 386 18.46 19.68 -4.55
N ASP A 387 19.62 20.28 -4.41
CA ASP A 387 20.18 21.26 -5.34
C ASP A 387 20.97 20.65 -6.52
N GLU A 388 21.17 19.34 -6.52
CA GLU A 388 21.76 18.63 -7.65
C GLU A 388 20.73 18.34 -8.73
N THR A 389 21.17 18.38 -9.98
CA THR A 389 20.40 17.99 -11.15
C THR A 389 21.11 16.88 -11.91
N VAL A 390 20.36 15.94 -12.43
CA VAL A 390 20.87 14.86 -13.28
C VAL A 390 20.78 15.29 -14.74
N ASP A 391 21.93 15.30 -15.44
CA ASP A 391 21.98 15.52 -16.90
C ASP A 391 21.91 14.16 -17.61
N ASP A 392 20.70 13.77 -18.03
CA ASP A 392 20.43 12.49 -18.69
C ASP A 392 20.83 12.45 -20.18
N THR A 393 21.46 13.52 -20.68
CA THR A 393 22.11 13.55 -22.00
C THR A 393 23.54 12.98 -21.96
N LYS A 394 24.08 12.78 -20.75
CA LYS A 394 25.44 12.25 -20.51
C LYS A 394 25.39 10.92 -19.78
N ASP A 395 26.42 10.13 -20.02
CA ASP A 395 26.61 8.90 -19.25
C ASP A 395 26.90 9.21 -17.79
N ILE A 396 26.30 8.45 -16.89
CA ILE A 396 26.54 8.52 -15.45
C ILE A 396 27.08 7.19 -14.92
N THR A 397 28.01 7.24 -13.98
CA THR A 397 28.48 6.06 -13.27
C THR A 397 27.84 6.04 -11.89
N ILE A 398 27.05 5.03 -11.59
CA ILE A 398 26.45 4.77 -10.30
C ILE A 398 27.22 3.66 -9.58
N PHE A 399 27.10 3.60 -8.23
CA PHE A 399 27.78 2.59 -7.43
C PHE A 399 26.94 2.21 -6.19
N ASP A 400 27.05 0.95 -5.78
CA ASP A 400 26.41 0.49 -4.54
C ASP A 400 27.04 1.21 -3.32
N PRO A 401 26.27 1.99 -2.52
CA PRO A 401 26.82 2.75 -1.39
C PRO A 401 27.52 1.90 -0.32
N LEU A 402 27.16 0.60 -0.21
CA LEU A 402 27.74 -0.35 0.73
C LEU A 402 28.87 -1.18 0.12
N ALA A 403 29.01 -1.17 -1.21
CA ALA A 403 29.99 -1.96 -1.94
C ALA A 403 30.54 -1.15 -3.14
N THR A 404 31.26 -0.07 -2.86
CA THR A 404 31.66 0.99 -3.81
C THR A 404 32.50 0.51 -5.01
N TRP A 405 33.03 -0.71 -4.95
CA TRP A 405 33.67 -1.36 -6.11
C TRP A 405 32.67 -1.87 -7.16
N LYS A 406 31.39 -2.07 -6.78
CA LYS A 406 30.33 -2.42 -7.70
C LYS A 406 29.84 -1.16 -8.38
N LYS A 407 30.31 -0.93 -9.58
CA LYS A 407 29.96 0.25 -10.39
C LYS A 407 29.23 -0.16 -11.65
N LYS A 408 28.31 0.69 -12.10
CA LYS A 408 27.59 0.54 -13.36
C LYS A 408 27.61 1.87 -14.12
N ARG A 409 28.04 1.85 -15.37
CA ARG A 409 27.86 2.97 -16.28
C ARG A 409 26.48 2.89 -16.91
N VAL A 410 25.67 3.91 -16.73
CA VAL A 410 24.34 4.05 -17.32
C VAL A 410 24.44 5.03 -18.49
N HIS A 411 23.92 4.64 -19.62
CA HIS A 411 23.89 5.42 -20.86
C HIS A 411 22.51 5.30 -21.49
N ASN A 412 22.16 6.22 -22.39
CA ASN A 412 20.89 6.27 -23.13
C ASN A 412 19.67 6.08 -22.22
N PHE A 413 19.58 6.88 -21.18
CA PHE A 413 18.49 6.83 -20.21
C PHE A 413 17.74 8.15 -20.13
N GLU A 414 16.56 8.12 -19.54
CA GLU A 414 15.74 9.25 -19.10
C GLU A 414 15.72 9.25 -17.57
N ALA A 415 15.98 10.40 -16.94
CA ALA A 415 15.89 10.57 -15.50
C ALA A 415 14.57 11.24 -15.13
N ARG A 416 13.77 10.60 -14.29
CA ARG A 416 12.52 11.17 -13.77
C ARG A 416 12.61 11.33 -12.27
N GLU A 417 12.33 12.53 -11.78
CA GLU A 417 12.23 12.79 -10.35
C GLU A 417 10.97 12.11 -9.80
N LEU A 418 11.11 11.37 -8.69
CA LEU A 418 10.00 10.63 -8.08
C LEU A 418 9.25 11.44 -7.02
N LEU A 419 9.96 12.31 -6.27
CA LEU A 419 9.36 13.16 -5.25
C LEU A 419 8.67 14.35 -5.88
N VAL A 420 7.37 14.47 -5.70
CA VAL A 420 6.58 15.61 -6.18
C VAL A 420 6.15 16.49 -5.01
N PRO A 421 6.00 17.83 -5.19
CA PRO A 421 5.49 18.70 -4.16
C PRO A 421 4.03 18.36 -3.85
N VAL A 422 3.70 18.16 -2.57
CA VAL A 422 2.35 17.89 -2.06
C VAL A 422 1.81 19.08 -1.31
N PHE A 423 2.59 19.62 -0.36
CA PHE A 423 2.31 20.87 0.32
C PHE A 423 3.47 21.83 0.10
N LEU A 424 3.17 23.09 -0.17
CA LEU A 424 4.14 24.18 -0.20
C LEU A 424 3.60 25.33 0.67
N GLN A 425 4.40 25.69 1.68
CA GLN A 425 4.02 26.72 2.66
C GLN A 425 2.63 26.47 3.28
N GLY A 426 2.37 25.21 3.67
CA GLY A 426 1.12 24.76 4.27
C GLY A 426 -0.07 24.63 3.33
N LYS A 427 0.10 24.89 2.05
CA LYS A 427 -0.98 24.78 1.04
C LYS A 427 -0.81 23.50 0.23
N CYS A 428 -1.88 22.70 0.12
CA CYS A 428 -1.90 21.56 -0.76
C CYS A 428 -1.82 22.03 -2.21
N VAL A 429 -0.80 21.55 -2.93
CA VAL A 429 -0.56 21.84 -4.36
C VAL A 429 -0.70 20.58 -5.21
N TYR A 430 -0.82 19.41 -4.60
CA TYR A 430 -0.98 18.13 -5.27
C TYR A 430 -2.45 17.86 -5.55
N LYS A 431 -2.73 17.50 -6.79
CA LYS A 431 -4.06 17.01 -7.17
C LYS A 431 -4.01 15.49 -7.23
N SER A 432 -4.62 14.84 -6.26
CA SER A 432 -4.72 13.38 -6.24
C SER A 432 -5.45 12.87 -7.50
N PRO A 433 -4.88 11.92 -8.23
CA PRO A 433 -5.60 11.22 -9.30
C PRO A 433 -6.77 10.39 -8.72
N SER A 434 -7.70 9.97 -9.55
CA SER A 434 -8.72 9.01 -9.13
C SER A 434 -8.07 7.66 -8.75
N LEU A 435 -8.74 6.91 -7.89
CA LEU A 435 -8.23 5.61 -7.45
C LEU A 435 -8.02 4.64 -8.63
N GLN A 436 -8.85 4.72 -9.66
CA GLN A 436 -8.69 3.93 -10.89
C GLN A 436 -7.41 4.33 -11.67
N GLU A 437 -7.11 5.62 -11.75
CA GLU A 437 -5.88 6.12 -12.37
C GLU A 437 -4.65 5.69 -11.58
N ILE A 438 -4.69 5.73 -10.24
CA ILE A 438 -3.61 5.25 -9.37
C ILE A 438 -3.36 3.75 -9.59
N ARG A 439 -4.42 2.94 -9.66
CA ARG A 439 -4.33 1.49 -9.92
C ARG A 439 -3.69 1.21 -11.28
N GLU A 440 -4.12 1.91 -12.32
CA GLU A 440 -3.55 1.74 -13.67
C GLU A 440 -2.10 2.23 -13.73
N TYR A 441 -1.78 3.34 -13.07
CA TYR A 441 -0.41 3.83 -12.91
C TYR A 441 0.47 2.79 -12.20
N CYS A 442 -0.01 2.19 -11.11
CA CYS A 442 0.71 1.13 -10.40
C CYS A 442 1.04 -0.04 -11.35
N ARG A 443 0.07 -0.51 -12.12
CA ARG A 443 0.28 -1.56 -13.12
C ARG A 443 1.39 -1.19 -14.11
N GLN A 444 1.30 0.01 -14.69
CA GLN A 444 2.28 0.52 -15.66
C GLN A 444 3.68 0.62 -15.03
N GLN A 445 3.79 1.15 -13.82
CA GLN A 445 5.07 1.30 -13.15
C GLN A 445 5.70 -0.05 -12.78
N VAL A 446 4.92 -1.01 -12.30
CA VAL A 446 5.40 -2.38 -12.06
C VAL A 446 5.85 -3.05 -13.35
N ASP A 447 5.19 -2.79 -14.47
CA ASP A 447 5.58 -3.31 -15.78
C ASP A 447 6.93 -2.76 -16.27
N THR A 448 7.39 -1.61 -15.77
CA THR A 448 8.73 -1.08 -16.07
C THR A 448 9.84 -1.86 -15.39
N LEU A 449 9.56 -2.56 -14.28
CA LEU A 449 10.56 -3.37 -13.60
C LEU A 449 10.93 -4.60 -14.40
N TRP A 450 12.19 -5.05 -14.29
CA TRP A 450 12.66 -6.31 -14.85
C TRP A 450 12.03 -7.50 -14.13
N ASP A 451 11.84 -8.61 -14.83
CA ASP A 451 11.19 -9.81 -14.28
C ASP A 451 11.98 -10.40 -13.10
N GLU A 452 13.30 -10.28 -13.13
CA GLU A 452 14.19 -10.70 -12.05
C GLU A 452 13.92 -9.97 -10.73
N VAL A 453 13.58 -8.69 -10.77
CA VAL A 453 13.20 -7.88 -9.59
C VAL A 453 11.82 -8.31 -9.06
N LYS A 454 10.96 -8.82 -9.95
CA LYS A 454 9.58 -9.20 -9.63
C LYS A 454 9.44 -10.64 -9.10
N ARG A 455 10.51 -11.43 -8.96
CA ARG A 455 10.44 -12.79 -8.41
C ARG A 455 9.87 -12.80 -7.00
N PHE A 456 9.15 -13.86 -6.65
CA PHE A 456 8.66 -14.04 -5.28
C PHE A 456 9.78 -14.51 -4.35
N ASP A 457 10.66 -15.36 -4.87
CA ASP A 457 11.83 -15.86 -4.17
C ASP A 457 13.11 -15.39 -4.83
N TYR A 458 14.09 -14.98 -4.02
CA TYR A 458 15.40 -14.49 -4.49
C TYR A 458 15.29 -13.45 -5.61
N PRO A 459 14.51 -12.35 -5.42
CA PRO A 459 14.47 -11.28 -6.40
C PRO A 459 15.85 -10.67 -6.59
N HIS A 460 16.14 -10.24 -7.81
CA HIS A 460 17.35 -9.46 -8.05
C HIS A 460 17.26 -8.13 -7.29
N LYS A 461 18.33 -7.79 -6.56
CA LYS A 461 18.39 -6.51 -5.85
C LYS A 461 18.41 -5.37 -6.87
N TYR A 462 17.42 -4.50 -6.77
CA TYR A 462 17.36 -3.27 -7.57
C TYR A 462 18.41 -2.28 -7.07
N TYR A 463 18.98 -1.48 -7.97
CA TYR A 463 20.01 -0.51 -7.64
C TYR A 463 19.38 0.76 -7.08
N VAL A 464 19.76 1.12 -5.85
CA VAL A 464 19.41 2.38 -5.19
C VAL A 464 20.72 3.00 -4.75
N ASP A 465 21.19 3.96 -5.52
CA ASP A 465 22.56 4.49 -5.40
C ASP A 465 22.53 5.97 -5.00
N LEU A 466 23.66 6.49 -4.51
CA LEU A 466 23.82 7.87 -4.05
C LEU A 466 24.68 8.65 -5.02
N SER A 467 24.45 9.96 -5.13
CA SER A 467 25.44 10.87 -5.75
C SER A 467 26.73 10.88 -4.94
N ASP A 468 27.86 11.15 -5.60
CA ASP A 468 29.16 11.24 -4.95
C ASP A 468 29.12 12.22 -3.76
N LYS A 469 28.48 13.39 -3.95
CA LYS A 469 28.38 14.41 -2.89
C LYS A 469 27.54 13.92 -1.70
N LEU A 470 26.40 13.29 -1.96
CA LEU A 470 25.53 12.78 -0.90
C LEU A 470 26.22 11.64 -0.14
N TRP A 471 26.92 10.76 -0.84
CA TRP A 471 27.72 9.69 -0.24
C TRP A 471 28.86 10.24 0.61
N ASP A 472 29.63 11.24 0.12
CA ASP A 472 30.72 11.88 0.85
C ASP A 472 30.23 12.53 2.14
N ILE A 473 29.10 13.24 2.11
CA ILE A 473 28.47 13.82 3.32
C ILE A 473 28.12 12.71 4.32
N GLN A 474 27.51 11.63 3.87
CA GLN A 474 27.17 10.51 4.76
C GLN A 474 28.42 9.89 5.38
N GLN A 475 29.47 9.65 4.60
CA GLN A 475 30.75 9.09 5.11
C GLN A 475 31.44 10.03 6.07
N HIS A 476 31.43 11.34 5.79
CA HIS A 476 32.00 12.34 6.70
C HIS A 476 31.32 12.33 8.07
N LEU A 477 29.98 12.34 8.08
CA LEU A 477 29.17 12.30 9.32
C LEU A 477 29.37 11.01 10.11
N LEU A 478 29.49 9.87 9.43
CA LEU A 478 29.78 8.59 10.09
C LEU A 478 31.14 8.55 10.76
N ARG A 479 32.16 9.18 10.17
CA ARG A 479 33.49 9.26 10.76
C ARG A 479 33.55 10.23 11.95
N SER A 480 33.02 11.45 11.79
CA SER A 480 33.00 12.47 12.84
C SER A 480 32.16 12.12 14.05
N SER A 481 31.22 11.16 13.93
CA SER A 481 30.42 10.68 15.07
C SER A 481 31.12 9.61 15.91
N GLN A 482 32.34 9.17 15.52
CA GLN A 482 33.14 8.19 16.25
C GLN A 482 34.26 8.88 17.08
N GLU A 483 34.49 10.17 16.84
CA GLU A 483 35.36 11.06 17.63
C GLU A 483 34.56 11.71 18.79
#